data_015e01821fc61088275dbc450f755460
#
_entry.id   015e01821fc61088275dbc450f755460
#
_cell.length_a   1.000
_cell.length_b   1.000
_cell.length_c   1.000
_cell.angle_alpha   90.00
_cell.angle_beta   90.00
_cell.angle_gamma   90.00
#
_symmetry.space_group_name_H-M   'P 1'
#
loop_
_entity.id
_entity.type
_entity.pdbx_description
1 polymer ?
#
loop_
_entity_poly.entity_id
_entity_poly.type
_entity_poly.pdbx_seq_one_letter_code
_entity_poly.pdbx_strand_id
1 'polypeptide(L)'
;MTKTVEERERVVVRFAGDSGDGMQLAGSRFTDATAMMGNDLATLPNFPAEIRAPAGTLAGVSAFQIHFASRDILTPGDKPNVLVAMNPAALKANLPELDRGTTLILNEDAFNKRNLEKAGYAANPLEDGSLSAYRVHRIPMTSLTVRAVEGIEGASTRDAGRAKNLFALGVLSWLYGRPTDGTKKWIEKKFAGKPAVLLANLAAFNAGWSFGETTELLDVQYRVKPATDVPPGTYRNVNGTTALSLGLIAASVRSGLGLLLASYPITPASELLHELSRHASLGVKTIQAEDEIAAAGMALGAAFGGRLGVTATSGPGMDLKAETIGLAAALELPMIVVDVQRAGPSTGMPTKTEQSDLLMAVHGRHGESPLPVIAPSTPGGCFAAAFEAAQIAIRYRTPVILLSDSFLASSSEPWRVPVVGDLPSIDPAFAVAHDGEEFMPYARDELLARPWAIPGTPGLAHRIGGLEKADGTGNISYDGANHERMTELRAAKVDGIARDIPPLHVDAEPGARLLVLGWGSSEGTIRAGVRRAREAGHTVACAHLHHLNPFPVNTGQLAQLLRAKFLVDVESFCKVQGQPLFASEIEQQIAERQ
;
A
#
# COMPACT_ATOMS: atom_id res chain seq x y z
N MET A 1 35.58 26.18 2.39
CA MET A 1 34.59 27.16 1.89
C MET A 1 33.31 26.98 2.66
N THR A 2 32.60 28.04 3.00
CA THR A 2 31.29 27.94 3.65
C THR A 2 30.25 27.55 2.58
N LYS A 3 29.60 26.38 2.69
CA LYS A 3 28.57 25.94 1.76
C LYS A 3 27.34 26.84 1.87
N THR A 4 26.70 27.14 0.74
CA THR A 4 25.44 27.90 0.73
C THR A 4 24.30 26.97 1.16
N VAL A 5 23.42 27.47 2.05
CA VAL A 5 22.18 26.73 2.44
C VAL A 5 21.00 27.40 1.75
N GLU A 6 20.31 26.66 0.88
CA GLU A 6 19.08 27.11 0.23
C GLU A 6 17.86 26.46 0.88
N GLU A 7 16.84 27.26 1.19
CA GLU A 7 15.56 26.74 1.63
C GLU A 7 14.72 26.26 0.44
N ARG A 8 14.12 25.10 0.59
CA ARG A 8 13.17 24.51 -0.35
C ARG A 8 11.88 24.18 0.38
N GLU A 9 10.76 24.46 -0.23
CA GLU A 9 9.45 24.11 0.34
C GLU A 9 9.17 22.61 0.20
N ARG A 10 9.52 22.05 -0.96
CA ARG A 10 9.31 20.63 -1.30
C ARG A 10 10.43 20.11 -2.20
N VAL A 11 10.67 18.81 -2.09
CA VAL A 11 11.67 18.12 -2.92
C VAL A 11 11.18 16.70 -3.24
N VAL A 12 11.41 16.26 -4.47
CA VAL A 12 11.21 14.88 -4.91
C VAL A 12 12.55 14.28 -5.28
N VAL A 13 12.97 13.23 -4.58
CA VAL A 13 14.22 12.49 -4.83
C VAL A 13 13.89 11.08 -5.28
N ARG A 14 14.55 10.63 -6.34
CA ARG A 14 14.47 9.24 -6.81
C ARG A 14 15.84 8.58 -6.74
N PHE A 15 15.90 7.44 -6.05
CA PHE A 15 17.03 6.53 -6.05
C PHE A 15 16.77 5.44 -7.08
N ALA A 16 17.72 5.15 -7.96
CA ALA A 16 17.59 4.11 -8.99
C ALA A 16 18.87 3.31 -9.16
N GLY A 17 18.73 1.99 -9.30
CA GLY A 17 19.84 1.04 -9.46
C GLY A 17 19.30 -0.34 -9.80
N ASP A 18 20.17 -1.35 -9.82
CA ASP A 18 19.73 -2.73 -9.93
C ASP A 18 19.04 -3.19 -8.64
N SER A 19 18.22 -4.25 -8.72
CA SER A 19 17.54 -4.83 -7.55
C SER A 19 18.50 -5.22 -6.42
N GLY A 20 19.76 -5.53 -6.76
CA GLY A 20 20.84 -5.85 -5.81
C GLY A 20 21.59 -4.64 -5.24
N ASP A 21 21.38 -3.45 -5.78
CA ASP A 21 22.08 -2.22 -5.35
C ASP A 21 21.52 -1.62 -4.06
N GLY A 22 20.41 -2.17 -3.52
CA GLY A 22 19.84 -1.74 -2.23
C GLY A 22 19.14 -0.38 -2.27
N MET A 23 18.54 0.00 -3.40
CA MET A 23 17.83 1.29 -3.56
C MET A 23 16.61 1.41 -2.65
N GLN A 24 15.85 0.33 -2.47
CA GLN A 24 14.74 0.29 -1.54
C GLN A 24 15.19 0.55 -0.09
N LEU A 25 16.34 0.00 0.28
CA LEU A 25 16.92 0.18 1.61
C LEU A 25 17.39 1.64 1.81
N ALA A 26 18.13 2.20 0.86
CA ALA A 26 18.62 3.57 0.94
C ALA A 26 17.45 4.57 0.98
N GLY A 27 16.46 4.39 0.11
CA GLY A 27 15.25 5.21 0.08
C GLY A 27 14.46 5.14 1.38
N SER A 28 14.21 3.94 1.90
CA SER A 28 13.51 3.75 3.18
C SER A 28 14.25 4.38 4.36
N ARG A 29 15.60 4.31 4.42
CA ARG A 29 16.37 4.97 5.49
C ARG A 29 16.38 6.48 5.36
N PHE A 30 16.44 7.00 4.13
CA PHE A 30 16.29 8.43 3.88
C PHE A 30 14.90 8.94 4.28
N THR A 31 13.87 8.14 4.03
CA THR A 31 12.48 8.42 4.44
C THR A 31 12.37 8.52 5.97
N ASP A 32 12.91 7.54 6.71
CA ASP A 32 12.88 7.57 8.18
C ASP A 32 13.60 8.79 8.75
N ALA A 33 14.79 9.13 8.21
CA ALA A 33 15.53 10.32 8.63
C ALA A 33 14.74 11.61 8.32
N THR A 34 14.01 11.63 7.22
CA THR A 34 13.16 12.74 6.81
C THR A 34 11.92 12.90 7.70
N ALA A 35 11.27 11.79 8.04
CA ALA A 35 10.15 11.77 8.99
C ALA A 35 10.58 12.28 10.38
N MET A 36 11.77 11.90 10.85
CA MET A 36 12.34 12.39 12.12
C MET A 36 12.59 13.91 12.15
N MET A 37 12.75 14.54 10.99
CA MET A 37 12.85 15.99 10.87
C MET A 37 11.49 16.71 10.92
N GLY A 38 10.39 15.94 11.03
CA GLY A 38 9.03 16.48 11.05
C GLY A 38 8.52 16.95 9.69
N ASN A 39 9.15 16.54 8.59
CA ASN A 39 8.62 16.80 7.26
C ASN A 39 7.41 15.89 7.02
N ASP A 40 6.42 16.42 6.30
CA ASP A 40 5.43 15.57 5.66
C ASP A 40 6.04 14.89 4.42
N LEU A 41 5.64 13.67 4.13
CA LEU A 41 6.23 12.90 3.06
C LEU A 41 5.29 11.83 2.48
N ALA A 42 5.56 11.44 1.23
CA ALA A 42 4.97 10.27 0.59
C ALA A 42 6.03 9.55 -0.25
N THR A 43 5.94 8.22 -0.31
CA THR A 43 6.92 7.40 -1.03
C THR A 43 6.30 6.60 -2.17
N LEU A 44 7.13 6.25 -3.17
CA LEU A 44 6.76 5.35 -4.26
C LEU A 44 7.92 4.37 -4.51
N PRO A 45 7.89 3.20 -3.87
CA PRO A 45 8.77 2.09 -4.24
C PRO A 45 8.41 1.58 -5.63
N ASN A 46 9.40 1.43 -6.50
CA ASN A 46 9.24 0.83 -7.82
C ASN A 46 10.16 -0.39 -7.92
N PHE A 47 9.55 -1.58 -7.94
CA PHE A 47 10.27 -2.84 -8.02
C PHE A 47 10.56 -3.21 -9.48
N PRO A 48 11.60 -4.02 -9.75
CA PRO A 48 11.97 -4.46 -11.09
C PRO A 48 10.79 -5.11 -11.83
N ALA A 49 10.76 -4.96 -13.13
CA ALA A 49 9.80 -5.65 -13.98
C ALA A 49 9.99 -7.17 -13.93
N GLU A 50 11.24 -7.61 -13.83
CA GLU A 50 11.60 -9.02 -13.66
C GLU A 50 12.41 -9.24 -12.36
N ILE A 51 11.95 -10.12 -11.50
CA ILE A 51 12.56 -10.39 -10.17
C ILE A 51 13.99 -10.94 -10.31
N ARG A 52 14.31 -11.62 -11.43
CA ARG A 52 15.62 -12.23 -11.71
C ARG A 52 16.29 -11.70 -12.99
N ALA A 53 15.97 -10.48 -13.39
CA ALA A 53 16.64 -9.86 -14.53
C ALA A 53 18.16 -9.80 -14.33
N PRO A 54 18.96 -9.97 -15.37
CA PRO A 54 20.40 -9.79 -15.28
C PRO A 54 20.76 -8.37 -14.83
N ALA A 55 21.72 -8.26 -13.91
CA ALA A 55 22.21 -6.98 -13.42
C ALA A 55 22.74 -6.10 -14.57
N GLY A 56 22.37 -4.82 -14.55
CA GLY A 56 22.74 -3.83 -15.57
C GLY A 56 21.81 -3.78 -16.78
N THR A 57 20.67 -4.50 -16.75
CA THR A 57 19.63 -4.43 -17.80
C THR A 57 18.46 -3.55 -17.35
N LEU A 58 17.71 -2.99 -18.30
CA LEU A 58 16.54 -2.13 -18.00
C LEU A 58 15.47 -2.86 -17.19
N ALA A 59 15.22 -4.14 -17.47
CA ALA A 59 14.23 -4.95 -16.77
C ALA A 59 14.57 -5.17 -15.28
N GLY A 60 15.85 -5.08 -14.89
CA GLY A 60 16.35 -5.24 -13.51
C GLY A 60 16.38 -3.96 -12.68
N VAL A 61 16.00 -2.82 -13.26
CA VAL A 61 16.05 -1.54 -12.55
C VAL A 61 15.00 -1.50 -11.44
N SER A 62 15.45 -1.18 -10.24
CA SER A 62 14.65 -0.85 -9.07
C SER A 62 14.80 0.63 -8.76
N ALA A 63 13.72 1.28 -8.35
CA ALA A 63 13.74 2.67 -7.95
C ALA A 63 12.94 2.91 -6.67
N PHE A 64 13.27 3.97 -5.95
CA PHE A 64 12.53 4.42 -4.79
C PHE A 64 12.42 5.94 -4.85
N GLN A 65 11.20 6.44 -4.91
CA GLN A 65 10.94 7.87 -4.90
C GLN A 65 10.41 8.30 -3.54
N ILE A 66 10.86 9.44 -3.08
CA ILE A 66 10.34 10.13 -1.91
C ILE A 66 10.05 11.60 -2.26
N HIS A 67 8.85 12.04 -1.94
CA HIS A 67 8.45 13.44 -1.92
C HIS A 67 8.34 13.88 -0.46
N PHE A 68 8.98 14.98 -0.10
CA PHE A 68 8.91 15.53 1.25
C PHE A 68 8.85 17.05 1.21
N ALA A 69 8.12 17.64 2.15
CA ALA A 69 7.85 19.07 2.18
C ALA A 69 7.68 19.61 3.61
N SER A 70 7.63 20.95 3.68
CA SER A 70 7.25 21.70 4.87
C SER A 70 5.75 21.93 5.02
N ARG A 71 4.93 21.35 4.17
CA ARG A 71 3.47 21.39 4.16
C ARG A 71 2.88 20.04 3.75
N ASP A 72 1.55 19.92 3.82
CA ASP A 72 0.77 18.76 3.44
C ASP A 72 1.08 18.21 2.05
N ILE A 73 1.45 16.94 1.99
CA ILE A 73 1.77 16.18 0.79
C ILE A 73 0.66 15.16 0.53
N LEU A 74 0.16 15.12 -0.69
CA LEU A 74 -0.89 14.22 -1.12
C LEU A 74 -0.40 13.08 -2.01
N THR A 75 0.79 13.24 -2.62
CA THR A 75 1.33 12.27 -3.60
C THR A 75 2.84 12.12 -3.50
N PRO A 76 3.41 11.02 -3.99
CA PRO A 76 4.87 10.86 -4.10
C PRO A 76 5.57 11.83 -5.07
N GLY A 77 4.81 12.72 -5.71
CA GLY A 77 5.29 13.65 -6.73
C GLY A 77 5.30 13.04 -8.14
N ASP A 78 4.97 13.86 -9.14
CA ASP A 78 4.88 13.39 -10.53
C ASP A 78 6.27 13.12 -11.11
N LYS A 79 7.20 14.06 -10.93
CA LYS A 79 8.56 13.99 -11.47
C LYS A 79 9.61 14.31 -10.40
N PRO A 80 10.75 13.61 -10.39
CA PRO A 80 11.81 13.90 -9.42
C PRO A 80 12.59 15.18 -9.76
N ASN A 81 12.95 15.94 -8.72
CA ASN A 81 13.90 17.06 -8.81
C ASN A 81 15.35 16.58 -8.81
N VAL A 82 15.57 15.39 -8.21
CA VAL A 82 16.88 14.75 -8.10
C VAL A 82 16.76 13.27 -8.44
N LEU A 83 17.59 12.80 -9.35
CA LEU A 83 17.80 11.38 -9.63
C LEU A 83 19.19 10.95 -9.16
N VAL A 84 19.24 9.95 -8.28
CA VAL A 84 20.47 9.21 -7.96
C VAL A 84 20.49 7.94 -8.78
N ALA A 85 21.41 7.81 -9.73
CA ALA A 85 21.51 6.61 -10.58
C ALA A 85 22.82 5.87 -10.35
N MET A 86 22.70 4.62 -9.91
CA MET A 86 23.83 3.77 -9.53
C MET A 86 24.53 3.12 -10.74
N ASN A 87 23.89 3.11 -11.91
CA ASN A 87 24.43 2.53 -13.13
C ASN A 87 23.75 3.09 -14.40
N PRO A 88 24.27 2.81 -15.62
CA PRO A 88 23.69 3.31 -16.88
C PRO A 88 22.24 2.85 -17.13
N ALA A 89 21.87 1.62 -16.75
CA ALA A 89 20.51 1.14 -16.93
C ALA A 89 19.50 1.94 -16.08
N ALA A 90 19.86 2.25 -14.84
CA ALA A 90 19.07 3.08 -13.95
C ALA A 90 18.88 4.50 -14.51
N LEU A 91 19.94 5.11 -15.08
CA LEU A 91 19.83 6.40 -15.75
C LEU A 91 18.87 6.29 -16.95
N LYS A 92 19.09 5.34 -17.84
CA LYS A 92 18.31 5.19 -19.07
C LYS A 92 16.82 4.95 -18.83
N ALA A 93 16.50 4.10 -17.83
CA ALA A 93 15.11 3.78 -17.49
C ALA A 93 14.34 4.98 -16.93
N ASN A 94 15.02 5.92 -16.25
CA ASN A 94 14.37 7.05 -15.60
C ASN A 94 14.46 8.37 -16.38
N LEU A 95 15.41 8.50 -17.30
CA LEU A 95 15.68 9.74 -18.03
C LEU A 95 14.45 10.31 -18.78
N PRO A 96 13.58 9.49 -19.42
CA PRO A 96 12.40 10.00 -20.14
C PRO A 96 11.37 10.72 -19.24
N GLU A 97 11.38 10.46 -17.93
CA GLU A 97 10.44 11.06 -16.97
C GLU A 97 10.96 12.36 -16.36
N LEU A 98 12.18 12.78 -16.69
CA LEU A 98 12.84 13.94 -16.04
C LEU A 98 12.61 15.25 -16.80
N ASP A 99 12.37 16.31 -16.07
CA ASP A 99 12.34 17.66 -16.62
C ASP A 99 13.77 18.19 -16.84
N ARG A 100 13.91 19.13 -17.79
CA ARG A 100 15.15 19.87 -17.98
C ARG A 100 15.54 20.61 -16.69
N GLY A 101 16.82 20.57 -16.34
CA GLY A 101 17.32 21.17 -15.10
C GLY A 101 17.28 20.25 -13.87
N THR A 102 16.70 19.03 -13.99
CA THR A 102 16.78 18.01 -12.92
C THR A 102 18.26 17.75 -12.55
N THR A 103 18.52 17.57 -11.27
CA THR A 103 19.84 17.21 -10.75
C THR A 103 20.08 15.71 -10.87
N LEU A 104 21.15 15.32 -11.54
CA LEU A 104 21.58 13.93 -11.70
C LEU A 104 22.82 13.69 -10.83
N ILE A 105 22.74 12.76 -9.90
CA ILE A 105 23.85 12.27 -9.08
C ILE A 105 24.18 10.86 -9.57
N LEU A 106 25.29 10.72 -10.30
CA LEU A 106 25.62 9.51 -11.03
C LEU A 106 26.85 8.82 -10.45
N ASN A 107 26.76 7.49 -10.23
CA ASN A 107 27.93 6.69 -9.88
C ASN A 107 28.81 6.48 -11.12
N GLU A 108 29.77 7.36 -11.31
CA GLU A 108 30.66 7.39 -12.48
C GLU A 108 31.37 6.06 -12.75
N ASP A 109 31.82 5.36 -11.72
CA ASP A 109 32.52 4.06 -11.83
C ASP A 109 31.71 2.99 -12.58
N ALA A 110 30.40 3.13 -12.59
CA ALA A 110 29.52 2.16 -13.24
C ALA A 110 29.38 2.39 -14.76
N PHE A 111 29.82 3.56 -15.30
CA PHE A 111 29.65 3.91 -16.73
C PHE A 111 30.81 3.39 -17.59
N ASN A 112 31.19 2.13 -17.39
CA ASN A 112 32.17 1.43 -18.20
C ASN A 112 31.52 0.78 -19.43
N LYS A 113 32.33 0.43 -20.44
CA LYS A 113 31.90 -0.12 -21.73
C LYS A 113 30.91 -1.29 -21.58
N ARG A 114 31.20 -2.25 -20.70
CA ARG A 114 30.36 -3.44 -20.48
C ARG A 114 28.95 -3.07 -19.96
N ASN A 115 28.85 -2.13 -19.03
CA ASN A 115 27.57 -1.74 -18.46
C ASN A 115 26.78 -0.83 -19.41
N LEU A 116 27.45 0.00 -20.22
CA LEU A 116 26.82 0.79 -21.27
C LEU A 116 26.21 -0.11 -22.34
N GLU A 117 26.95 -1.14 -22.79
CA GLU A 117 26.46 -2.12 -23.75
C GLU A 117 25.23 -2.88 -23.22
N LYS A 118 25.26 -3.34 -21.95
CA LYS A 118 24.12 -4.01 -21.32
C LYS A 118 22.88 -3.12 -21.22
N ALA A 119 23.06 -1.84 -20.95
CA ALA A 119 21.98 -0.87 -20.92
C ALA A 119 21.54 -0.42 -22.33
N GLY A 120 22.23 -0.87 -23.38
CA GLY A 120 21.93 -0.53 -24.77
C GLY A 120 22.27 0.91 -25.14
N TYR A 121 23.30 1.49 -24.55
CA TYR A 121 23.86 2.77 -24.99
C TYR A 121 24.84 2.58 -26.16
N ALA A 122 24.72 3.41 -27.18
CA ALA A 122 25.65 3.46 -28.29
C ALA A 122 26.94 4.25 -27.96
N ALA A 123 26.83 5.27 -27.12
CA ALA A 123 27.91 6.10 -26.64
C ALA A 123 27.76 6.33 -25.14
N ASN A 124 28.83 6.80 -24.49
CA ASN A 124 28.77 7.14 -23.06
C ASN A 124 28.01 8.45 -22.86
N PRO A 125 26.84 8.46 -22.20
CA PRO A 125 26.05 9.67 -21.97
C PRO A 125 26.77 10.70 -21.10
N LEU A 126 27.81 10.30 -20.34
CA LEU A 126 28.65 11.24 -19.59
C LEU A 126 29.59 12.07 -20.48
N GLU A 127 29.76 11.70 -21.75
CA GLU A 127 30.77 12.26 -22.67
C GLU A 127 30.17 12.78 -23.98
N ASP A 128 28.98 12.28 -24.38
CA ASP A 128 28.37 12.56 -25.69
C ASP A 128 27.50 13.85 -25.71
N GLY A 129 27.41 14.57 -24.61
CA GLY A 129 26.63 15.80 -24.49
C GLY A 129 25.12 15.61 -24.32
N SER A 130 24.61 14.37 -24.34
CA SER A 130 23.17 14.07 -24.22
C SER A 130 22.56 14.53 -22.88
N LEU A 131 23.38 14.69 -21.84
CA LEU A 131 22.95 15.15 -20.53
C LEU A 131 23.07 16.67 -20.31
N SER A 132 23.37 17.47 -21.34
CA SER A 132 23.57 18.93 -21.25
C SER A 132 22.35 19.70 -20.74
N ALA A 133 21.15 19.12 -20.81
CA ALA A 133 19.92 19.69 -20.28
C ALA A 133 19.76 19.54 -18.76
N TYR A 134 20.66 18.81 -18.10
CA TYR A 134 20.58 18.44 -16.68
C TYR A 134 21.76 19.00 -15.89
N ARG A 135 21.62 19.06 -14.55
CA ARG A 135 22.74 19.37 -13.64
C ARG A 135 23.39 18.07 -13.23
N VAL A 136 24.54 17.74 -13.82
CA VAL A 136 25.17 16.43 -13.65
C VAL A 136 26.31 16.51 -12.62
N HIS A 137 26.19 15.70 -11.55
CA HIS A 137 27.24 15.45 -10.57
C HIS A 137 27.76 14.02 -10.75
N ARG A 138 28.98 13.90 -11.25
CA ARG A 138 29.66 12.62 -11.47
C ARG A 138 30.47 12.30 -10.22
N ILE A 139 30.13 11.21 -9.54
CA ILE A 139 30.77 10.81 -8.28
C ILE A 139 31.28 9.37 -8.43
N PRO A 140 32.57 9.09 -8.22
CA PRO A 140 33.10 7.72 -8.25
C PRO A 140 32.75 6.95 -6.96
N MET A 141 31.43 6.72 -6.76
CA MET A 141 30.87 6.21 -5.50
C MET A 141 31.44 4.83 -5.12
N THR A 142 31.65 3.96 -6.11
CA THR A 142 32.17 2.62 -5.87
C THR A 142 33.63 2.67 -5.39
N SER A 143 34.48 3.43 -6.09
CA SER A 143 35.89 3.60 -5.75
C SER A 143 36.07 4.26 -4.37
N LEU A 144 35.28 5.30 -4.09
CA LEU A 144 35.31 5.98 -2.78
C LEU A 144 34.84 5.06 -1.66
N THR A 145 33.82 4.23 -1.90
CA THR A 145 33.34 3.24 -0.93
C THR A 145 34.41 2.18 -0.67
N VAL A 146 35.05 1.66 -1.71
CA VAL A 146 36.15 0.68 -1.57
C VAL A 146 37.26 1.24 -0.71
N ARG A 147 37.71 2.48 -0.98
CA ARG A 147 38.73 3.15 -0.15
C ARG A 147 38.30 3.34 1.29
N ALA A 148 37.03 3.72 1.52
CA ALA A 148 36.51 3.91 2.88
C ALA A 148 36.47 2.60 3.70
N VAL A 149 36.36 1.45 3.04
CA VAL A 149 36.31 0.12 3.66
C VAL A 149 37.70 -0.53 3.74
N GLU A 150 38.69 0.03 3.04
CA GLU A 150 40.06 -0.46 3.06
C GLU A 150 40.63 -0.46 4.50
N GLY A 151 41.25 -1.56 4.92
CA GLY A 151 41.79 -1.72 6.25
C GLY A 151 40.78 -2.21 7.31
N ILE A 152 39.50 -2.41 6.98
CA ILE A 152 38.56 -3.04 7.90
C ILE A 152 38.78 -4.56 7.90
N GLU A 153 39.22 -5.10 9.04
CA GLU A 153 39.49 -6.52 9.21
C GLU A 153 38.26 -7.38 8.90
N GLY A 154 38.40 -8.37 8.02
CA GLY A 154 37.33 -9.29 7.61
C GLY A 154 36.35 -8.74 6.57
N ALA A 155 36.48 -7.48 6.13
CA ALA A 155 35.68 -6.92 5.06
C ALA A 155 36.26 -7.32 3.68
N SER A 156 35.41 -7.87 2.82
CA SER A 156 35.80 -8.22 1.45
C SER A 156 35.53 -7.06 0.47
N THR A 157 36.20 -7.06 -0.69
CA THR A 157 35.90 -6.14 -1.79
C THR A 157 34.42 -6.24 -2.25
N ARG A 158 33.79 -7.41 -2.08
CA ARG A 158 32.37 -7.61 -2.35
C ARG A 158 31.49 -6.87 -1.34
N ASP A 159 31.87 -6.85 -0.06
CA ASP A 159 31.13 -6.11 0.98
C ASP A 159 31.24 -4.61 0.75
N ALA A 160 32.44 -4.12 0.39
CA ALA A 160 32.64 -2.74 -0.02
C ALA A 160 31.76 -2.35 -1.23
N GLY A 161 31.75 -3.15 -2.28
CA GLY A 161 30.91 -2.92 -3.46
C GLY A 161 29.41 -2.90 -3.16
N ARG A 162 28.96 -3.65 -2.15
CA ARG A 162 27.56 -3.65 -1.69
C ARG A 162 27.20 -2.45 -0.83
N ALA A 163 28.15 -1.84 -0.14
CA ALA A 163 27.91 -0.71 0.76
C ALA A 163 27.79 0.65 0.01
N LYS A 164 27.98 0.70 -1.31
CA LYS A 164 27.90 1.93 -2.12
C LYS A 164 26.55 2.66 -2.04
N ASN A 165 25.46 1.93 -1.78
CA ASN A 165 24.15 2.52 -1.53
C ASN A 165 24.11 3.36 -0.25
N LEU A 166 24.87 2.96 0.79
CA LEU A 166 25.00 3.76 2.02
C LEU A 166 25.93 4.96 1.80
N PHE A 167 26.91 4.87 0.91
CA PHE A 167 27.64 6.05 0.47
C PHE A 167 26.71 7.06 -0.18
N ALA A 168 25.90 6.65 -1.15
CA ALA A 168 24.90 7.52 -1.79
C ALA A 168 23.90 8.11 -0.77
N LEU A 169 23.44 7.30 0.20
CA LEU A 169 22.62 7.75 1.31
C LEU A 169 23.33 8.82 2.17
N GLY A 170 24.64 8.65 2.44
CA GLY A 170 25.46 9.63 3.15
C GLY A 170 25.52 10.97 2.43
N VAL A 171 25.78 10.96 1.11
CA VAL A 171 25.78 12.15 0.26
C VAL A 171 24.45 12.89 0.33
N LEU A 172 23.31 12.17 0.17
CA LEU A 172 21.99 12.79 0.23
C LEU A 172 21.61 13.25 1.63
N SER A 173 22.04 12.53 2.67
CA SER A 173 21.82 12.94 4.05
C SER A 173 22.51 14.27 4.33
N TRP A 174 23.73 14.48 3.82
CA TRP A 174 24.40 15.76 3.88
C TRP A 174 23.68 16.82 3.03
N LEU A 175 23.35 16.50 1.77
CA LEU A 175 22.74 17.44 0.82
C LEU A 175 21.43 18.04 1.35
N TYR A 176 20.66 17.28 2.11
CA TYR A 176 19.38 17.71 2.70
C TYR A 176 19.44 17.92 4.22
N GLY A 177 20.62 17.93 4.82
CA GLY A 177 20.81 18.18 6.26
C GLY A 177 20.09 17.16 7.16
N ARG A 178 20.07 15.88 6.79
CA ARG A 178 19.36 14.83 7.53
C ARG A 178 20.19 14.34 8.73
N PRO A 179 19.54 14.06 9.89
CA PRO A 179 20.24 13.55 11.06
C PRO A 179 20.81 12.16 10.79
N THR A 180 22.07 11.93 11.17
CA THR A 180 22.79 10.70 10.87
C THR A 180 22.64 9.61 11.93
N ASP A 181 22.36 9.99 13.20
CA ASP A 181 22.38 9.07 14.35
C ASP A 181 21.38 7.94 14.23
N GLY A 182 20.17 8.23 13.75
CA GLY A 182 19.14 7.23 13.54
C GLY A 182 19.56 6.18 12.50
N THR A 183 20.17 6.63 11.41
CA THR A 183 20.69 5.75 10.36
C THR A 183 21.86 4.91 10.87
N LYS A 184 22.80 5.48 11.63
CA LYS A 184 23.93 4.75 12.23
C LYS A 184 23.46 3.68 13.20
N LYS A 185 22.57 4.02 14.14
CA LYS A 185 21.97 3.04 15.07
C LYS A 185 21.24 1.91 14.35
N TRP A 186 20.55 2.23 13.26
CA TRP A 186 19.91 1.21 12.45
C TRP A 186 20.91 0.29 11.76
N ILE A 187 22.01 0.82 11.20
CA ILE A 187 23.10 0.01 10.62
C ILE A 187 23.67 -0.94 11.69
N GLU A 188 23.96 -0.42 12.87
CA GLU A 188 24.47 -1.19 14.01
C GLU A 188 23.53 -2.34 14.37
N LYS A 189 22.25 -2.07 14.53
CA LYS A 189 21.25 -3.09 14.85
C LYS A 189 21.07 -4.13 13.74
N LYS A 190 21.00 -3.68 12.47
CA LYS A 190 20.73 -4.57 11.33
C LYS A 190 21.87 -5.55 11.07
N PHE A 191 23.09 -5.10 11.25
CA PHE A 191 24.30 -5.88 10.94
C PHE A 191 25.05 -6.37 12.19
N ALA A 192 24.43 -6.33 13.37
CA ALA A 192 25.03 -6.72 14.66
C ALA A 192 25.71 -8.11 14.62
N GLY A 193 25.15 -9.08 13.89
CA GLY A 193 25.71 -10.42 13.73
C GLY A 193 26.83 -10.55 12.68
N LYS A 194 27.25 -9.45 12.02
CA LYS A 194 28.25 -9.44 10.94
C LYS A 194 29.19 -8.23 11.09
N PRO A 195 30.14 -8.25 12.02
CA PRO A 195 30.95 -7.08 12.40
C PRO A 195 31.66 -6.39 11.22
N ALA A 196 32.27 -7.13 10.32
CA ALA A 196 32.97 -6.57 9.16
C ALA A 196 31.98 -5.85 8.21
N VAL A 197 30.79 -6.42 7.96
CA VAL A 197 29.73 -5.79 7.15
C VAL A 197 29.19 -4.55 7.84
N LEU A 198 29.00 -4.59 9.16
CA LEU A 198 28.58 -3.44 9.96
C LEU A 198 29.56 -2.28 9.80
N LEU A 199 30.85 -2.52 10.03
CA LEU A 199 31.89 -1.50 9.93
C LEU A 199 32.00 -0.96 8.50
N ALA A 200 31.93 -1.82 7.49
CA ALA A 200 31.95 -1.41 6.08
C ALA A 200 30.78 -0.48 5.73
N ASN A 201 29.58 -0.78 6.20
CA ASN A 201 28.41 0.04 5.97
C ASN A 201 28.47 1.40 6.70
N LEU A 202 28.96 1.42 7.95
CA LEU A 202 29.19 2.67 8.67
C LEU A 202 30.27 3.53 7.99
N ALA A 203 31.38 2.93 7.56
CA ALA A 203 32.45 3.63 6.85
C ALA A 203 31.94 4.22 5.54
N ALA A 204 31.20 3.45 4.74
CA ALA A 204 30.59 3.93 3.50
C ALA A 204 29.64 5.11 3.72
N PHE A 205 28.75 5.03 4.70
CA PHE A 205 27.82 6.09 5.05
C PHE A 205 28.54 7.38 5.49
N ASN A 206 29.52 7.26 6.39
CA ASN A 206 30.32 8.40 6.86
C ASN A 206 31.13 9.01 5.71
N ALA A 207 31.74 8.17 4.84
CA ALA A 207 32.49 8.67 3.68
C ALA A 207 31.60 9.44 2.71
N GLY A 208 30.36 8.99 2.46
CA GLY A 208 29.39 9.73 1.65
C GLY A 208 29.01 11.06 2.26
N TRP A 209 28.77 11.11 3.57
CA TRP A 209 28.52 12.37 4.29
C TRP A 209 29.68 13.34 4.17
N SER A 210 30.90 12.89 4.49
CA SER A 210 32.13 13.70 4.43
C SER A 210 32.44 14.14 3.01
N PHE A 211 32.16 13.30 2.00
CA PHE A 211 32.28 13.70 0.59
C PHE A 211 31.37 14.90 0.29
N GLY A 212 30.10 14.86 0.69
CA GLY A 212 29.18 15.99 0.50
C GLY A 212 29.70 17.27 1.17
N GLU A 213 30.27 17.14 2.37
CA GLU A 213 30.80 18.26 3.16
C GLU A 213 32.06 18.89 2.53
N THR A 214 32.95 18.08 1.98
CA THR A 214 34.29 18.51 1.56
C THR A 214 34.44 18.74 0.06
N THR A 215 33.56 18.11 -0.78
CA THR A 215 33.65 18.24 -2.24
C THR A 215 33.26 19.63 -2.73
N GLU A 216 33.92 20.10 -3.80
CA GLU A 216 33.50 21.30 -4.54
C GLU A 216 32.38 21.01 -5.55
N LEU A 217 32.09 19.74 -5.84
CA LEU A 217 31.02 19.33 -6.76
C LEU A 217 29.62 19.67 -6.23
N LEU A 218 29.45 19.75 -4.90
CA LEU A 218 28.18 20.06 -4.23
C LEU A 218 28.41 21.34 -3.43
N ASP A 219 28.08 22.48 -4.00
CA ASP A 219 28.27 23.82 -3.43
C ASP A 219 27.08 24.32 -2.59
N VAL A 220 25.93 23.68 -2.75
CA VAL A 220 24.67 24.02 -2.08
C VAL A 220 24.17 22.85 -1.23
N GLN A 221 23.77 23.16 0.00
CA GLN A 221 22.98 22.28 0.86
C GLN A 221 21.53 22.77 0.89
N TYR A 222 20.58 21.88 0.80
CA TYR A 222 19.15 22.23 0.81
C TYR A 222 18.53 21.97 2.19
N ARG A 223 17.69 22.89 2.62
CA ARG A 223 16.92 22.75 3.85
C ARG A 223 15.43 22.75 3.54
N VAL A 224 14.71 21.71 4.00
CA VAL A 224 13.26 21.67 4.02
C VAL A 224 12.82 21.74 5.48
N LYS A 225 12.04 22.77 5.82
CA LYS A 225 11.54 22.96 7.20
C LYS A 225 10.56 21.84 7.61
N PRO A 226 10.37 21.60 8.92
CA PRO A 226 9.30 20.73 9.38
C PRO A 226 7.94 21.21 8.88
N ALA A 227 7.00 20.28 8.67
CA ALA A 227 5.62 20.61 8.35
C ALA A 227 4.91 21.21 9.57
N THR A 228 4.20 22.32 9.37
CA THR A 228 3.51 23.06 10.44
C THR A 228 2.04 22.70 10.59
N ASP A 229 1.45 22.13 9.53
CA ASP A 229 0.02 21.86 9.43
C ASP A 229 -0.36 20.45 9.92
N VAL A 230 0.58 19.77 10.60
CA VAL A 230 0.40 18.41 11.12
C VAL A 230 -0.19 18.49 12.54
N PRO A 231 -1.33 17.83 12.81
CA PRO A 231 -1.93 17.82 14.15
C PRO A 231 -0.97 17.27 15.21
N PRO A 232 -0.99 17.78 16.45
CA PRO A 232 -0.15 17.25 17.53
C PRO A 232 -0.42 15.78 17.80
N GLY A 233 0.65 15.00 18.09
CA GLY A 233 0.52 13.58 18.41
C GLY A 233 1.84 12.82 18.29
N THR A 234 1.75 11.51 18.52
CA THR A 234 2.86 10.58 18.26
C THR A 234 2.73 10.07 16.84
N TYR A 235 3.77 10.25 16.02
CA TYR A 235 3.79 9.82 14.63
C TYR A 235 4.78 8.68 14.41
N ARG A 236 4.45 7.85 13.46
CA ARG A 236 5.31 6.81 12.91
C ARG A 236 5.23 6.87 11.39
N ASN A 237 6.37 6.73 10.71
CA ASN A 237 6.36 6.41 9.29
C ASN A 237 5.83 4.98 9.11
N VAL A 238 4.76 4.80 8.33
CA VAL A 238 4.08 3.51 8.17
C VAL A 238 3.77 3.24 6.70
N ASN A 239 3.96 2.00 6.25
CA ASN A 239 3.41 1.55 4.98
C ASN A 239 2.03 0.89 5.17
N GLY A 240 1.27 0.76 4.07
CA GLY A 240 -0.09 0.25 4.15
C GLY A 240 -0.18 -1.17 4.67
N THR A 241 0.77 -2.05 4.34
CA THR A 241 0.80 -3.42 4.88
C THR A 241 0.94 -3.44 6.40
N THR A 242 1.85 -2.63 6.94
CA THR A 242 2.02 -2.52 8.40
C THR A 242 0.79 -1.89 9.05
N ALA A 243 0.23 -0.83 8.48
CA ALA A 243 -0.98 -0.18 8.99
C ALA A 243 -2.19 -1.13 9.00
N LEU A 244 -2.39 -1.87 7.91
CA LEU A 244 -3.44 -2.90 7.78
C LEU A 244 -3.27 -3.99 8.85
N SER A 245 -2.04 -4.49 9.02
CA SER A 245 -1.72 -5.49 10.06
C SER A 245 -2.07 -4.99 11.45
N LEU A 246 -1.69 -3.75 11.77
CA LEU A 246 -2.00 -3.13 13.06
C LEU A 246 -3.51 -2.91 13.25
N GLY A 247 -4.25 -2.58 12.19
CA GLY A 247 -5.71 -2.45 12.22
C GLY A 247 -6.41 -3.78 12.54
N LEU A 248 -5.98 -4.89 11.92
CA LEU A 248 -6.47 -6.23 12.22
C LEU A 248 -6.16 -6.65 13.67
N ILE A 249 -4.94 -6.36 14.15
CA ILE A 249 -4.55 -6.64 15.54
C ILE A 249 -5.40 -5.82 16.51
N ALA A 250 -5.61 -4.53 16.23
CA ALA A 250 -6.45 -3.67 17.05
C ALA A 250 -7.89 -4.19 17.11
N ALA A 251 -8.45 -4.63 15.99
CA ALA A 251 -9.77 -5.25 15.93
C ALA A 251 -9.83 -6.55 16.74
N SER A 252 -8.80 -7.40 16.65
CA SER A 252 -8.67 -8.60 17.48
C SER A 252 -8.67 -8.28 18.97
N VAL A 253 -7.91 -7.27 19.40
CA VAL A 253 -7.86 -6.81 20.79
C VAL A 253 -9.21 -6.23 21.24
N ARG A 254 -9.84 -5.39 20.40
CA ARG A 254 -11.11 -4.72 20.75
C ARG A 254 -12.32 -5.65 20.71
N SER A 255 -12.24 -6.78 20.02
CA SER A 255 -13.28 -7.82 20.00
C SER A 255 -13.02 -8.96 20.97
N GLY A 256 -11.82 -9.09 21.51
CA GLY A 256 -11.41 -10.27 22.28
C GLY A 256 -11.27 -11.56 21.45
N LEU A 257 -11.40 -11.48 20.12
CA LEU A 257 -11.25 -12.63 19.22
C LEU A 257 -9.79 -12.85 18.88
N GLY A 258 -9.33 -14.09 18.91
CA GLY A 258 -7.99 -14.41 18.40
C GLY A 258 -7.94 -14.20 16.88
N LEU A 259 -6.95 -13.47 16.39
CA LEU A 259 -6.71 -13.26 14.95
C LEU A 259 -6.06 -14.49 14.32
N LEU A 260 -6.62 -14.97 13.20
CA LEU A 260 -5.99 -15.98 12.35
C LEU A 260 -5.93 -15.48 10.90
N LEU A 261 -4.71 -15.30 10.39
CA LEU A 261 -4.45 -15.09 8.97
C LEU A 261 -4.04 -16.42 8.33
N ALA A 262 -4.79 -16.86 7.32
CA ALA A 262 -4.38 -17.90 6.41
C ALA A 262 -4.13 -17.33 5.01
N SER A 263 -2.92 -17.50 4.50
CA SER A 263 -2.49 -16.98 3.20
C SER A 263 -1.53 -17.96 2.52
N TYR A 264 -1.12 -17.66 1.32
CA TYR A 264 -0.19 -18.44 0.50
C TYR A 264 0.76 -17.48 -0.21
N PRO A 265 1.89 -17.95 -0.80
CA PRO A 265 2.85 -17.06 -1.45
C PRO A 265 2.27 -16.41 -2.70
N ILE A 266 2.00 -15.12 -2.64
CA ILE A 266 1.57 -14.28 -3.77
C ILE A 266 2.02 -12.83 -3.60
N THR A 267 2.64 -12.26 -4.63
CA THR A 267 3.04 -10.86 -4.63
C THR A 267 1.85 -9.96 -5.00
N PRO A 268 1.60 -8.85 -4.26
CA PRO A 268 2.35 -8.36 -3.11
C PRO A 268 1.79 -8.79 -1.74
N ALA A 269 0.71 -9.56 -1.69
CA ALA A 269 -0.04 -9.87 -0.47
C ALA A 269 0.73 -10.70 0.58
N SER A 270 1.82 -11.40 0.18
CA SER A 270 2.67 -12.16 1.12
C SER A 270 3.29 -11.31 2.22
N GLU A 271 3.47 -10.01 1.99
CA GLU A 271 4.02 -9.10 3.01
C GLU A 271 3.11 -8.99 4.23
N LEU A 272 1.77 -9.15 4.06
CA LEU A 272 0.83 -9.18 5.17
C LEU A 272 1.07 -10.41 6.08
N LEU A 273 1.35 -11.58 5.49
CA LEU A 273 1.70 -12.79 6.23
C LEU A 273 3.00 -12.58 7.01
N HIS A 274 4.02 -12.02 6.37
CA HIS A 274 5.31 -11.73 6.99
C HIS A 274 5.19 -10.73 8.13
N GLU A 275 4.40 -9.68 7.96
CA GLU A 275 4.23 -8.67 9.01
C GLU A 275 3.46 -9.23 10.21
N LEU A 276 2.32 -9.88 9.99
CA LEU A 276 1.53 -10.45 11.07
C LEU A 276 2.26 -11.57 11.84
N SER A 277 3.13 -12.34 11.19
CA SER A 277 3.92 -13.39 11.85
C SER A 277 4.84 -12.86 12.96
N ARG A 278 5.22 -11.59 12.90
CA ARG A 278 6.05 -10.92 13.92
C ARG A 278 5.28 -10.61 15.21
N HIS A 279 3.95 -10.71 15.17
CA HIS A 279 3.06 -10.32 16.25
C HIS A 279 2.41 -11.52 16.99
N ALA A 280 3.05 -12.70 16.93
CA ALA A 280 2.56 -13.91 17.60
C ALA A 280 2.32 -13.73 19.12
N SER A 281 3.12 -12.88 19.78
CA SER A 281 2.96 -12.53 21.20
C SER A 281 1.66 -11.79 21.52
N LEU A 282 0.99 -11.21 20.53
CA LEU A 282 -0.32 -10.56 20.66
C LEU A 282 -1.50 -11.50 20.34
N GLY A 283 -1.27 -12.82 20.31
CA GLY A 283 -2.31 -13.81 20.02
C GLY A 283 -2.59 -14.01 18.52
N VAL A 284 -1.78 -13.41 17.65
CA VAL A 284 -1.90 -13.58 16.20
C VAL A 284 -1.41 -14.97 15.79
N LYS A 285 -2.23 -15.68 15.02
CA LYS A 285 -1.83 -16.92 14.35
C LYS A 285 -1.75 -16.70 12.85
N THR A 286 -0.65 -17.14 12.25
CA THR A 286 -0.45 -17.08 10.81
C THR A 286 -0.22 -18.49 10.27
N ILE A 287 -0.87 -18.79 9.15
CA ILE A 287 -0.72 -20.08 8.45
C ILE A 287 -0.40 -19.79 6.99
N GLN A 288 0.69 -20.39 6.51
CA GLN A 288 0.94 -20.47 5.09
C GLN A 288 0.30 -21.74 4.57
N ALA A 289 -0.77 -21.60 3.78
CA ALA A 289 -1.46 -22.67 3.12
C ALA A 289 -0.74 -23.09 1.82
N GLU A 290 -1.17 -24.21 1.24
CA GLU A 290 -0.66 -24.71 -0.03
C GLU A 290 -1.04 -23.78 -1.19
N ASP A 291 -2.31 -23.34 -1.22
CA ASP A 291 -2.88 -22.53 -2.28
C ASP A 291 -4.00 -21.58 -1.77
N GLU A 292 -4.61 -20.87 -2.71
CA GLU A 292 -5.69 -19.92 -2.51
C GLU A 292 -6.91 -20.51 -1.83
N ILE A 293 -7.31 -21.71 -2.28
CA ILE A 293 -8.54 -22.39 -1.85
C ILE A 293 -8.37 -22.86 -0.40
N ALA A 294 -7.25 -23.52 -0.11
CA ALA A 294 -6.92 -23.95 1.24
C ALA A 294 -6.84 -22.77 2.21
N ALA A 295 -6.21 -21.66 1.81
CA ALA A 295 -6.12 -20.45 2.63
C ALA A 295 -7.51 -19.87 2.97
N ALA A 296 -8.40 -19.77 1.99
CA ALA A 296 -9.75 -19.26 2.20
C ALA A 296 -10.56 -20.20 3.11
N GLY A 297 -10.48 -21.51 2.89
CA GLY A 297 -11.13 -22.52 3.74
C GLY A 297 -10.67 -22.48 5.19
N MET A 298 -9.36 -22.27 5.43
CA MET A 298 -8.81 -22.12 6.79
C MET A 298 -9.32 -20.84 7.48
N ALA A 299 -9.42 -19.71 6.76
CA ALA A 299 -9.97 -18.48 7.31
C ALA A 299 -11.46 -18.62 7.65
N LEU A 300 -12.23 -19.27 6.79
CA LEU A 300 -13.64 -19.58 7.03
C LEU A 300 -13.81 -20.52 8.24
N GLY A 301 -13.00 -21.56 8.34
CA GLY A 301 -12.99 -22.47 9.49
C GLY A 301 -12.62 -21.77 10.80
N ALA A 302 -11.71 -20.80 10.76
CA ALA A 302 -11.39 -19.96 11.91
C ALA A 302 -12.58 -19.11 12.35
N ALA A 303 -13.30 -18.48 11.40
CA ALA A 303 -14.52 -17.72 11.66
C ALA A 303 -15.62 -18.61 12.25
N PHE A 304 -15.81 -19.81 11.72
CA PHE A 304 -16.74 -20.80 12.31
C PHE A 304 -16.36 -21.16 13.75
N GLY A 305 -15.06 -21.29 14.04
CA GLY A 305 -14.52 -21.59 15.36
C GLY A 305 -14.43 -20.38 16.32
N GLY A 306 -15.07 -19.26 16.01
CA GLY A 306 -15.13 -18.08 16.89
C GLY A 306 -13.86 -17.24 16.91
N ARG A 307 -13.14 -17.17 15.78
CA ARG A 307 -11.96 -16.31 15.61
C ARG A 307 -12.19 -15.26 14.53
N LEU A 308 -11.41 -14.22 14.56
CA LEU A 308 -11.31 -13.29 13.43
C LEU A 308 -10.51 -13.97 12.30
N GLY A 309 -11.23 -14.57 11.34
CA GLY A 309 -10.65 -15.26 10.20
C GLY A 309 -10.32 -14.26 9.07
N VAL A 310 -9.08 -14.26 8.64
CA VAL A 310 -8.59 -13.36 7.57
C VAL A 310 -7.85 -14.18 6.52
N THR A 311 -8.08 -13.89 5.25
CA THR A 311 -7.26 -14.39 4.13
C THR A 311 -6.78 -13.23 3.28
N ALA A 312 -5.56 -13.35 2.75
CA ALA A 312 -4.98 -12.34 1.86
C ALA A 312 -4.70 -12.93 0.48
N THR A 313 -4.87 -12.09 -0.55
CA THR A 313 -4.68 -12.49 -1.94
C THR A 313 -4.39 -11.27 -2.85
N SER A 314 -4.37 -11.51 -4.13
CA SER A 314 -4.32 -10.54 -5.23
C SER A 314 -5.26 -11.04 -6.34
N GLY A 315 -5.61 -10.23 -7.33
CA GLY A 315 -6.59 -10.53 -8.38
C GLY A 315 -6.77 -11.99 -8.80
N PRO A 316 -5.74 -12.70 -9.27
CA PRO A 316 -5.89 -14.11 -9.68
C PRO A 316 -6.43 -15.04 -8.57
N GLY A 317 -6.04 -14.78 -7.33
CA GLY A 317 -6.48 -15.58 -6.22
C GLY A 317 -7.89 -15.22 -5.73
N MET A 318 -8.41 -14.03 -6.06
CA MET A 318 -9.82 -13.71 -5.84
C MET A 318 -10.73 -14.63 -6.66
N ASP A 319 -10.37 -14.90 -7.92
CA ASP A 319 -11.09 -15.85 -8.79
C ASP A 319 -11.17 -17.23 -8.13
N LEU A 320 -10.05 -17.75 -7.64
CA LEU A 320 -9.96 -19.08 -7.03
C LEU A 320 -10.63 -19.19 -5.66
N LYS A 321 -10.82 -18.07 -4.96
CA LYS A 321 -11.52 -18.00 -3.66
C LYS A 321 -13.02 -17.77 -3.80
N ALA A 322 -13.53 -17.48 -4.99
CA ALA A 322 -14.92 -17.06 -5.22
C ALA A 322 -15.95 -18.03 -4.62
N GLU A 323 -15.75 -19.35 -4.75
CA GLU A 323 -16.64 -20.36 -4.16
C GLU A 323 -16.61 -20.32 -2.62
N THR A 324 -15.43 -20.28 -1.99
CA THR A 324 -15.32 -20.20 -0.52
C THR A 324 -15.89 -18.90 0.03
N ILE A 325 -15.76 -17.79 -0.69
CA ILE A 325 -16.38 -16.51 -0.32
C ILE A 325 -17.91 -16.61 -0.43
N GLY A 326 -18.43 -17.24 -1.49
CA GLY A 326 -19.85 -17.54 -1.64
C GLY A 326 -20.39 -18.44 -0.51
N LEU A 327 -19.62 -19.48 -0.14
CA LEU A 327 -19.94 -20.32 1.01
C LEU A 327 -19.98 -19.50 2.31
N ALA A 328 -19.02 -18.61 2.54
CA ALA A 328 -19.01 -17.75 3.73
C ALA A 328 -20.24 -16.82 3.79
N ALA A 329 -20.69 -16.30 2.63
CA ALA A 329 -21.92 -15.53 2.51
C ALA A 329 -23.17 -16.36 2.82
N ALA A 330 -23.25 -17.59 2.30
CA ALA A 330 -24.37 -18.51 2.57
C ALA A 330 -24.41 -18.99 4.03
N LEU A 331 -23.24 -19.15 4.66
CA LEU A 331 -23.10 -19.50 6.08
C LEU A 331 -23.27 -18.30 6.99
N GLU A 332 -23.23 -17.08 6.45
CA GLU A 332 -23.28 -15.83 7.20
C GLU A 332 -22.26 -15.81 8.36
N LEU A 333 -21.00 -16.02 8.02
CA LEU A 333 -19.87 -16.03 8.96
C LEU A 333 -18.95 -14.83 8.73
N PRO A 334 -18.43 -14.22 9.79
CA PRO A 334 -17.50 -13.09 9.67
C PRO A 334 -16.15 -13.56 9.14
N MET A 335 -15.78 -13.11 7.97
CA MET A 335 -14.48 -13.37 7.36
C MET A 335 -13.98 -12.11 6.65
N ILE A 336 -12.68 -11.82 6.72
CA ILE A 336 -12.09 -10.71 5.98
C ILE A 336 -11.26 -11.27 4.83
N VAL A 337 -11.52 -10.77 3.62
CA VAL A 337 -10.73 -11.07 2.42
C VAL A 337 -9.98 -9.81 2.03
N VAL A 338 -8.67 -9.81 2.22
CA VAL A 338 -7.81 -8.70 1.82
C VAL A 338 -7.31 -8.98 0.40
N ASP A 339 -7.72 -8.16 -0.53
CA ASP A 339 -7.21 -8.17 -1.90
C ASP A 339 -6.22 -7.02 -2.10
N VAL A 340 -4.96 -7.37 -2.26
CA VAL A 340 -3.90 -6.40 -2.60
C VAL A 340 -3.76 -6.40 -4.12
N GLN A 341 -4.54 -5.53 -4.77
CA GLN A 341 -4.67 -5.46 -6.22
C GLN A 341 -3.33 -5.20 -6.92
N ARG A 342 -3.16 -5.80 -8.08
CA ARG A 342 -2.02 -5.62 -8.97
C ARG A 342 -2.45 -5.63 -10.42
N ALA A 343 -1.57 -5.17 -11.31
CA ALA A 343 -1.87 -5.16 -12.75
C ALA A 343 -2.10 -6.57 -13.29
N GLY A 344 -3.29 -6.79 -13.88
CA GLY A 344 -3.73 -8.02 -14.52
C GLY A 344 -3.58 -8.01 -16.03
N PRO A 345 -4.23 -8.93 -16.78
CA PRO A 345 -4.96 -10.09 -16.27
C PRO A 345 -4.03 -11.26 -15.91
N SER A 346 -4.57 -12.29 -15.20
CA SER A 346 -3.86 -13.48 -14.72
C SER A 346 -2.66 -13.06 -13.84
N THR A 347 -1.47 -13.64 -14.05
CA THR A 347 -0.24 -13.23 -13.34
C THR A 347 0.09 -11.77 -13.58
N GLY A 348 -0.17 -11.25 -14.78
CA GLY A 348 -0.02 -9.85 -15.15
C GLY A 348 1.36 -9.28 -14.84
N MET A 349 1.39 -8.14 -14.16
CA MET A 349 2.61 -7.49 -13.69
C MET A 349 2.61 -7.46 -12.14
N PRO A 350 3.13 -8.50 -11.48
CA PRO A 350 2.93 -8.70 -10.03
C PRO A 350 3.46 -7.58 -9.13
N THR A 351 4.42 -6.80 -9.61
CA THR A 351 5.03 -5.68 -8.87
C THR A 351 4.47 -4.31 -9.25
N LYS A 352 3.44 -4.26 -10.09
CA LYS A 352 2.82 -3.02 -10.58
C LYS A 352 1.41 -2.88 -10.05
N THR A 353 1.07 -1.64 -9.69
CA THR A 353 -0.23 -1.32 -9.10
C THR A 353 -1.29 -1.11 -10.18
N GLU A 354 -2.47 -1.63 -9.94
CA GLU A 354 -3.72 -1.29 -10.62
C GLU A 354 -4.88 -1.47 -9.64
N GLN A 355 -6.03 -0.84 -9.93
CA GLN A 355 -7.29 -1.00 -9.23
C GLN A 355 -8.29 -1.67 -10.18
N SER A 356 -8.08 -2.95 -10.50
CA SER A 356 -8.80 -3.67 -11.55
C SER A 356 -9.78 -4.71 -11.04
N ASP A 357 -9.84 -4.97 -9.72
CA ASP A 357 -10.57 -6.10 -9.17
C ASP A 357 -11.96 -5.72 -8.58
N LEU A 358 -12.42 -4.47 -8.77
CA LEU A 358 -13.67 -3.98 -8.19
C LEU A 358 -14.90 -4.79 -8.66
N LEU A 359 -15.07 -4.99 -9.97
CA LEU A 359 -16.22 -5.76 -10.47
C LEU A 359 -16.18 -7.21 -9.99
N MET A 360 -14.98 -7.78 -9.91
CA MET A 360 -14.77 -9.11 -9.32
C MET A 360 -15.17 -9.12 -7.84
N ALA A 361 -14.76 -8.14 -7.06
CA ALA A 361 -15.12 -8.01 -5.65
C ALA A 361 -16.63 -7.84 -5.44
N VAL A 362 -17.31 -7.08 -6.28
CA VAL A 362 -18.75 -6.81 -6.15
C VAL A 362 -19.59 -7.94 -6.76
N HIS A 363 -19.24 -8.46 -7.95
CA HIS A 363 -20.07 -9.34 -8.75
C HIS A 363 -19.44 -10.71 -9.09
N GLY A 364 -18.15 -10.94 -8.78
CA GLY A 364 -17.39 -12.11 -9.23
C GLY A 364 -17.70 -13.41 -8.51
N ARG A 365 -18.94 -13.65 -8.13
CA ARG A 365 -19.40 -14.91 -7.54
C ARG A 365 -20.63 -15.42 -8.29
N HIS A 366 -20.88 -16.73 -8.25
CA HIS A 366 -22.11 -17.29 -8.80
C HIS A 366 -23.28 -17.09 -7.81
N GLY A 367 -24.49 -17.00 -8.34
CA GLY A 367 -25.70 -16.74 -7.56
C GLY A 367 -25.70 -15.32 -6.94
N GLU A 368 -26.76 -15.01 -6.19
CA GLU A 368 -26.94 -13.74 -5.51
C GLU A 368 -26.15 -13.73 -4.17
N SER A 369 -24.94 -13.22 -4.21
CA SER A 369 -24.01 -13.20 -3.06
C SER A 369 -23.45 -11.80 -2.82
N PRO A 370 -24.27 -10.84 -2.40
CA PRO A 370 -23.84 -9.47 -2.11
C PRO A 370 -22.93 -9.45 -0.87
N LEU A 371 -21.86 -8.65 -0.93
CA LEU A 371 -20.90 -8.51 0.15
C LEU A 371 -20.49 -7.04 0.31
N PRO A 372 -20.19 -6.60 1.54
CA PRO A 372 -19.52 -5.32 1.76
C PRO A 372 -18.14 -5.32 1.11
N VAL A 373 -17.84 -4.21 0.42
CA VAL A 373 -16.56 -3.96 -0.21
C VAL A 373 -16.07 -2.59 0.22
N ILE A 374 -14.91 -2.53 0.85
CA ILE A 374 -14.30 -1.29 1.32
C ILE A 374 -12.88 -1.14 0.77
N ALA A 375 -12.43 0.11 0.61
CA ALA A 375 -11.10 0.40 0.09
C ALA A 375 -10.43 1.53 0.89
N PRO A 376 -9.22 1.32 1.44
CA PRO A 376 -8.43 2.40 2.00
C PRO A 376 -7.92 3.33 0.90
N SER A 377 -7.63 4.56 1.26
CA SER A 377 -7.16 5.58 0.32
C SER A 377 -5.70 6.00 0.54
N THR A 378 -5.18 5.81 1.74
CA THR A 378 -3.79 6.13 2.08
C THR A 378 -3.12 4.97 2.81
N PRO A 379 -1.77 4.92 2.87
CA PRO A 379 -1.07 3.91 3.64
C PRO A 379 -1.50 3.84 5.11
N GLY A 380 -1.60 4.98 5.79
CA GLY A 380 -2.09 5.05 7.17
C GLY A 380 -3.58 4.70 7.30
N GLY A 381 -4.39 5.08 6.29
CA GLY A 381 -5.81 4.75 6.19
C GLY A 381 -6.10 3.25 6.14
N CYS A 382 -5.13 2.43 5.73
CA CYS A 382 -5.23 0.96 5.78
C CYS A 382 -5.50 0.43 7.20
N PHE A 383 -5.06 1.14 8.24
CA PHE A 383 -5.37 0.79 9.64
C PHE A 383 -6.89 0.89 9.90
N ALA A 384 -7.47 2.04 9.59
CA ALA A 384 -8.90 2.28 9.84
C ALA A 384 -9.77 1.33 9.00
N ALA A 385 -9.45 1.14 7.72
CA ALA A 385 -10.19 0.24 6.85
C ALA A 385 -10.14 -1.23 7.33
N ALA A 386 -9.00 -1.70 7.82
CA ALA A 386 -8.88 -3.05 8.36
C ALA A 386 -9.66 -3.24 9.68
N PHE A 387 -9.66 -2.21 10.53
CA PHE A 387 -10.45 -2.20 11.76
C PHE A 387 -11.95 -2.21 11.46
N GLU A 388 -12.40 -1.35 10.55
CA GLU A 388 -13.78 -1.24 10.11
C GLU A 388 -14.27 -2.51 9.41
N ALA A 389 -13.43 -3.15 8.55
CA ALA A 389 -13.76 -4.42 7.94
C ALA A 389 -14.10 -5.49 8.99
N ALA A 390 -13.34 -5.52 10.10
CA ALA A 390 -13.62 -6.43 11.20
C ALA A 390 -14.92 -6.07 11.95
N GLN A 391 -15.18 -4.77 12.17
CA GLN A 391 -16.43 -4.32 12.79
C GLN A 391 -17.65 -4.74 11.95
N ILE A 392 -17.61 -4.49 10.65
CA ILE A 392 -18.69 -4.86 9.72
C ILE A 392 -18.87 -6.38 9.70
N ALA A 393 -17.77 -7.13 9.51
CA ALA A 393 -17.84 -8.59 9.44
C ALA A 393 -18.46 -9.20 10.70
N ILE A 394 -17.99 -8.79 11.87
CA ILE A 394 -18.45 -9.30 13.16
C ILE A 394 -19.89 -8.87 13.44
N ARG A 395 -20.23 -7.60 13.23
CA ARG A 395 -21.55 -7.06 13.55
C ARG A 395 -22.64 -7.64 12.67
N TYR A 396 -22.40 -7.76 11.36
CA TYR A 396 -23.39 -8.19 10.37
C TYR A 396 -23.31 -9.69 10.02
N ARG A 397 -22.33 -10.43 10.59
CA ARG A 397 -22.12 -11.85 10.25
C ARG A 397 -22.04 -12.06 8.73
N THR A 398 -21.11 -11.37 8.10
CA THR A 398 -20.91 -11.43 6.65
C THR A 398 -19.43 -11.35 6.32
N PRO A 399 -18.96 -12.02 5.26
CA PRO A 399 -17.62 -11.73 4.77
C PRO A 399 -17.51 -10.27 4.30
N VAL A 400 -16.33 -9.68 4.45
CA VAL A 400 -16.00 -8.34 3.95
C VAL A 400 -14.80 -8.41 3.05
N ILE A 401 -14.87 -7.79 1.88
CA ILE A 401 -13.74 -7.64 0.96
C ILE A 401 -13.09 -6.27 1.20
N LEU A 402 -11.79 -6.27 1.47
CA LEU A 402 -10.97 -5.08 1.62
C LEU A 402 -10.05 -4.97 0.40
N LEU A 403 -10.33 -3.98 -0.47
CA LEU A 403 -9.55 -3.70 -1.67
C LEU A 403 -8.41 -2.74 -1.37
N SER A 404 -7.22 -3.25 -1.09
CA SER A 404 -5.98 -2.50 -1.11
C SER A 404 -5.32 -2.63 -2.49
N ASP A 405 -4.14 -2.08 -2.69
CA ASP A 405 -3.34 -2.28 -3.89
C ASP A 405 -1.84 -2.23 -3.60
N SER A 406 -1.01 -2.55 -4.60
CA SER A 406 0.44 -2.60 -4.48
C SER A 406 1.07 -1.25 -4.10
N PHE A 407 0.47 -0.13 -4.51
CA PHE A 407 0.95 1.20 -4.14
C PHE A 407 0.72 1.45 -2.66
N LEU A 408 -0.51 1.30 -2.16
CA LEU A 408 -0.81 1.46 -0.74
C LEU A 408 0.01 0.52 0.13
N ALA A 409 0.10 -0.75 -0.26
CA ALA A 409 0.81 -1.76 0.51
C ALA A 409 2.28 -1.41 0.77
N SER A 410 2.96 -0.83 -0.23
CA SER A 410 4.41 -0.57 -0.19
C SER A 410 4.80 0.87 0.07
N SER A 411 3.95 1.84 -0.27
CA SER A 411 4.16 3.27 0.00
C SER A 411 4.08 3.58 1.48
N SER A 412 4.72 4.66 1.90
CA SER A 412 4.69 5.08 3.29
C SER A 412 4.45 6.57 3.44
N GLU A 413 3.87 6.93 4.59
CA GLU A 413 3.56 8.27 5.02
C GLU A 413 3.73 8.42 6.54
N PRO A 414 3.86 9.64 7.08
CA PRO A 414 3.76 9.89 8.52
C PRO A 414 2.33 9.62 8.98
N TRP A 415 2.17 8.68 9.87
CA TRP A 415 0.89 8.25 10.41
C TRP A 415 0.80 8.54 11.90
N ARG A 416 -0.25 9.23 12.32
CA ARG A 416 -0.53 9.47 13.72
C ARG A 416 -1.01 8.18 14.38
N VAL A 417 -0.24 7.70 15.35
CA VAL A 417 -0.55 6.45 16.05
C VAL A 417 -1.80 6.63 16.91
N PRO A 418 -2.86 5.86 16.69
CA PRO A 418 -4.06 5.95 17.50
C PRO A 418 -3.84 5.36 18.90
N VAL A 419 -4.59 5.84 19.89
CA VAL A 419 -4.66 5.22 21.19
C VAL A 419 -5.67 4.07 21.12
N VAL A 420 -5.22 2.84 21.30
CA VAL A 420 -6.07 1.63 21.14
C VAL A 420 -7.29 1.67 22.07
N GLY A 421 -7.15 2.25 23.26
CA GLY A 421 -8.26 2.41 24.22
C GLY A 421 -9.41 3.26 23.71
N ASP A 422 -9.12 4.23 22.82
CA ASP A 422 -10.12 5.15 22.25
C ASP A 422 -10.88 4.53 21.07
N LEU A 423 -10.39 3.39 20.53
CA LEU A 423 -11.09 2.68 19.46
C LEU A 423 -12.39 2.05 19.99
N PRO A 424 -13.44 1.98 19.18
CA PRO A 424 -14.69 1.33 19.56
C PRO A 424 -14.49 -0.10 20.03
N SER A 425 -15.26 -0.55 21.01
CA SER A 425 -15.35 -1.97 21.34
C SER A 425 -16.12 -2.71 20.24
N ILE A 426 -15.72 -3.93 19.94
CA ILE A 426 -16.40 -4.79 18.97
C ILE A 426 -16.94 -5.98 19.76
N ASP A 427 -18.25 -6.07 19.91
CA ASP A 427 -18.88 -7.20 20.59
C ASP A 427 -19.10 -8.34 19.59
N PRO A 428 -18.49 -9.53 19.80
CA PRO A 428 -18.78 -10.68 18.96
C PRO A 428 -20.19 -11.26 19.19
N ALA A 429 -20.86 -10.93 20.28
CA ALA A 429 -22.22 -11.34 20.61
C ALA A 429 -22.48 -12.83 20.28
N PHE A 430 -21.67 -13.73 20.88
CA PHE A 430 -21.85 -15.16 20.68
C PHE A 430 -23.19 -15.63 21.19
N ALA A 431 -23.81 -16.56 20.45
CA ALA A 431 -25.05 -17.17 20.86
C ALA A 431 -24.89 -17.93 22.18
N VAL A 432 -25.89 -17.83 23.04
CA VAL A 432 -26.02 -18.59 24.29
C VAL A 432 -27.27 -19.47 24.22
N ALA A 433 -27.23 -20.65 24.87
CA ALA A 433 -28.38 -21.51 24.95
C ALA A 433 -29.33 -20.99 26.03
N HIS A 434 -30.64 -21.10 25.80
CA HIS A 434 -31.69 -20.81 26.77
C HIS A 434 -32.42 -22.09 27.14
N ASP A 435 -32.65 -22.30 28.43
CA ASP A 435 -33.28 -23.52 28.92
C ASP A 435 -34.71 -23.67 28.37
N GLY A 436 -34.97 -24.80 27.76
CA GLY A 436 -36.29 -25.13 27.20
C GLY A 436 -36.59 -24.53 25.82
N GLU A 437 -35.65 -23.81 25.23
CA GLU A 437 -35.81 -23.25 23.87
C GLU A 437 -35.01 -24.06 22.84
N GLU A 438 -35.60 -24.28 21.68
CA GLU A 438 -34.89 -24.85 20.54
C GLU A 438 -34.03 -23.76 19.88
N PHE A 439 -32.75 -24.07 19.64
CA PHE A 439 -31.84 -23.12 18.98
C PHE A 439 -32.21 -22.93 17.51
N MET A 440 -32.46 -21.68 17.15
CA MET A 440 -32.83 -21.25 15.81
C MET A 440 -31.62 -20.55 15.14
N PRO A 441 -30.76 -21.25 14.41
CA PRO A 441 -29.47 -20.74 13.93
C PRO A 441 -29.59 -19.65 12.87
N TYR A 442 -30.77 -19.40 12.31
CA TYR A 442 -31.06 -18.33 11.36
C TYR A 442 -32.17 -17.37 11.87
N ALA A 443 -32.48 -17.38 13.16
CA ALA A 443 -33.30 -16.33 13.79
C ALA A 443 -32.49 -15.03 13.86
N ARG A 444 -32.69 -14.17 12.87
CA ARG A 444 -31.94 -12.95 12.69
C ARG A 444 -32.39 -11.85 13.64
N ASP A 445 -31.44 -10.99 14.02
CA ASP A 445 -31.71 -9.75 14.76
C ASP A 445 -32.21 -8.62 13.83
N GLU A 446 -32.35 -7.42 14.38
CA GLU A 446 -32.76 -6.20 13.64
C GLU A 446 -31.75 -5.75 12.57
N LEU A 447 -30.50 -6.22 12.61
CA LEU A 447 -29.48 -6.02 11.59
C LEU A 447 -29.50 -7.14 10.53
N LEU A 448 -30.43 -8.07 10.62
CA LEU A 448 -30.50 -9.27 9.83
C LEU A 448 -29.28 -10.19 10.01
N ALA A 449 -28.55 -10.05 11.12
CA ALA A 449 -27.44 -10.90 11.48
C ALA A 449 -27.94 -12.16 12.21
N ARG A 450 -27.44 -13.33 11.79
CA ARG A 450 -27.75 -14.60 12.44
C ARG A 450 -26.98 -14.77 13.76
N PRO A 451 -27.48 -15.59 14.72
CA PRO A 451 -26.71 -15.96 15.91
C PRO A 451 -25.37 -16.63 15.56
N TRP A 452 -24.29 -16.22 16.22
CA TRP A 452 -22.95 -16.84 16.03
C TRP A 452 -22.69 -17.86 17.13
N ALA A 453 -23.03 -19.11 16.86
CA ALA A 453 -22.82 -20.23 17.78
C ALA A 453 -21.42 -20.83 17.60
N ILE A 454 -20.70 -20.99 18.70
CA ILE A 454 -19.37 -21.62 18.69
C ILE A 454 -19.53 -23.14 18.72
N PRO A 455 -18.83 -23.91 17.88
CA PRO A 455 -18.86 -25.36 17.88
C PRO A 455 -18.53 -25.93 19.27
N GLY A 456 -19.35 -26.88 19.72
CA GLY A 456 -19.23 -27.53 21.03
C GLY A 456 -19.94 -26.80 22.17
N THR A 457 -20.61 -25.66 21.95
CA THR A 457 -21.46 -25.04 22.95
C THR A 457 -22.71 -25.91 23.19
N PRO A 458 -22.97 -26.37 24.41
CA PRO A 458 -24.15 -27.20 24.72
C PRO A 458 -25.45 -26.49 24.32
N GLY A 459 -26.39 -27.20 23.75
CA GLY A 459 -27.69 -26.67 23.34
C GLY A 459 -27.70 -25.90 22.01
N LEU A 460 -26.53 -25.64 21.40
CA LEU A 460 -26.41 -24.86 20.16
C LEU A 460 -26.03 -25.73 18.94
N ALA A 461 -26.23 -27.03 19.04
CA ALA A 461 -25.95 -27.93 17.91
C ALA A 461 -26.87 -27.58 16.72
N HIS A 462 -26.30 -27.38 15.56
CA HIS A 462 -27.05 -27.03 14.36
C HIS A 462 -26.31 -27.48 13.10
N ARG A 463 -27.04 -27.54 12.00
CA ARG A 463 -26.49 -27.90 10.70
C ARG A 463 -25.73 -26.74 10.10
N ILE A 464 -24.59 -27.04 9.48
CA ILE A 464 -23.79 -26.10 8.71
C ILE A 464 -23.41 -26.69 7.34
N GLY A 465 -23.21 -25.91 6.35
CA GLY A 465 -22.83 -26.31 4.99
C GLY A 465 -23.44 -25.40 3.91
N GLY A 466 -23.02 -25.59 2.65
CA GLY A 466 -23.38 -24.74 1.52
C GLY A 466 -24.81 -24.93 0.98
N LEU A 467 -25.53 -25.98 1.38
CA LEU A 467 -26.92 -26.15 0.95
C LEU A 467 -27.82 -25.05 1.50
N GLU A 468 -28.83 -24.62 0.74
CA GLU A 468 -29.79 -23.61 1.20
C GLU A 468 -30.53 -24.08 2.46
N LYS A 469 -30.75 -23.13 3.39
CA LYS A 469 -31.37 -23.36 4.69
C LYS A 469 -32.74 -22.70 4.75
N ALA A 470 -33.64 -23.31 5.49
CA ALA A 470 -34.86 -22.66 5.86
C ALA A 470 -34.61 -21.48 6.80
N ASP A 471 -35.31 -20.38 6.58
CA ASP A 471 -35.30 -19.21 7.46
C ASP A 471 -35.65 -19.63 8.90
N GLY A 472 -34.95 -19.06 9.87
CA GLY A 472 -35.08 -19.39 11.28
C GLY A 472 -34.45 -20.73 11.67
N THR A 473 -34.98 -21.86 11.21
CA THR A 473 -34.58 -23.19 11.67
C THR A 473 -33.23 -23.67 11.18
N GLY A 474 -32.76 -23.19 10.03
CA GLY A 474 -31.50 -23.62 9.41
C GLY A 474 -31.54 -25.07 8.87
N ASN A 475 -32.71 -25.69 8.76
CA ASN A 475 -32.85 -26.97 8.09
C ASN A 475 -32.63 -26.85 6.58
N ILE A 476 -32.20 -27.93 5.93
CA ILE A 476 -32.06 -27.94 4.46
C ILE A 476 -33.43 -27.66 3.84
N SER A 477 -33.50 -26.74 2.89
CA SER A 477 -34.69 -26.35 2.17
C SER A 477 -34.45 -26.35 0.66
N TYR A 478 -35.38 -26.98 -0.08
CA TYR A 478 -35.47 -26.88 -1.54
C TYR A 478 -36.74 -26.12 -1.96
N ASP A 479 -37.37 -25.40 -1.03
CA ASP A 479 -38.52 -24.55 -1.30
C ASP A 479 -38.11 -23.27 -2.02
N GLY A 480 -38.72 -22.96 -3.17
CA GLY A 480 -38.36 -21.81 -3.99
C GLY A 480 -38.69 -20.49 -3.33
N ALA A 481 -39.78 -20.40 -2.56
CA ALA A 481 -40.14 -19.16 -1.85
C ALA A 481 -39.17 -18.88 -0.68
N ASN A 482 -38.72 -19.96 -0.01
CA ASN A 482 -37.67 -19.81 1.00
C ASN A 482 -36.34 -19.37 0.38
N HIS A 483 -35.97 -19.90 -0.79
CA HIS A 483 -34.75 -19.47 -1.48
C HIS A 483 -34.77 -17.98 -1.85
N GLU A 484 -35.88 -17.50 -2.42
CA GLU A 484 -36.11 -16.09 -2.72
C GLU A 484 -35.97 -15.24 -1.45
N ARG A 485 -36.67 -15.60 -0.37
CA ARG A 485 -36.60 -14.91 0.93
C ARG A 485 -35.19 -14.86 1.50
N MET A 486 -34.43 -15.95 1.46
CA MET A 486 -33.04 -16.00 1.97
C MET A 486 -32.12 -15.11 1.14
N THR A 487 -32.35 -15.03 -0.15
CA THR A 487 -31.63 -14.12 -1.07
C THR A 487 -31.92 -12.66 -0.75
N GLU A 488 -33.20 -12.31 -0.56
CA GLU A 488 -33.63 -10.95 -0.16
C GLU A 488 -33.05 -10.55 1.21
N LEU A 489 -33.06 -11.46 2.19
CA LEU A 489 -32.52 -11.20 3.52
C LEU A 489 -31.01 -10.92 3.49
N ARG A 490 -30.25 -11.68 2.68
CA ARG A 490 -28.81 -11.44 2.50
C ARG A 490 -28.54 -10.08 1.83
N ALA A 491 -29.34 -9.74 0.81
CA ALA A 491 -29.24 -8.45 0.13
C ALA A 491 -29.59 -7.28 1.08
N ALA A 492 -30.74 -7.38 1.76
CA ALA A 492 -31.20 -6.35 2.70
C ALA A 492 -30.23 -6.14 3.88
N LYS A 493 -29.58 -7.21 4.37
CA LYS A 493 -28.54 -7.12 5.39
C LYS A 493 -27.36 -6.28 4.90
N VAL A 494 -26.85 -6.56 3.70
CA VAL A 494 -25.72 -5.81 3.14
C VAL A 494 -26.11 -4.35 2.86
N ASP A 495 -27.28 -4.12 2.26
CA ASP A 495 -27.79 -2.75 2.04
C ASP A 495 -27.99 -2.00 3.37
N GLY A 496 -28.42 -2.71 4.41
CA GLY A 496 -28.60 -2.17 5.76
C GLY A 496 -27.32 -1.63 6.41
N ILE A 497 -26.14 -2.09 6.00
CA ILE A 497 -24.85 -1.59 6.46
C ILE A 497 -24.71 -0.08 6.17
N ALA A 498 -25.37 0.43 5.13
CA ALA A 498 -25.34 1.85 4.77
C ALA A 498 -25.73 2.79 5.92
N ARG A 499 -26.51 2.33 6.90
CA ARG A 499 -26.87 3.10 8.11
C ARG A 499 -25.69 3.41 9.03
N ASP A 500 -24.65 2.58 8.97
CA ASP A 500 -23.43 2.72 9.78
C ASP A 500 -22.31 3.44 9.00
N ILE A 501 -22.51 3.69 7.71
CA ILE A 501 -21.53 4.35 6.85
C ILE A 501 -21.73 5.88 6.93
N PRO A 502 -20.66 6.66 7.22
CA PRO A 502 -20.75 8.12 7.19
C PRO A 502 -21.22 8.65 5.82
N PRO A 503 -21.99 9.75 5.78
CA PRO A 503 -22.34 10.40 4.51
C PRO A 503 -21.08 10.74 3.69
N LEU A 504 -21.16 10.58 2.37
CA LEU A 504 -20.08 10.94 1.47
C LEU A 504 -19.76 12.43 1.59
N HIS A 505 -18.53 12.75 1.93
CA HIS A 505 -18.05 14.11 1.93
C HIS A 505 -17.74 14.57 0.50
N VAL A 506 -18.34 15.67 0.08
CA VAL A 506 -18.06 16.31 -1.21
C VAL A 506 -17.37 17.65 -0.93
N ASP A 507 -16.11 17.76 -1.34
CA ASP A 507 -15.36 19.01 -1.31
C ASP A 507 -15.70 19.80 -2.59
N ALA A 508 -16.54 20.82 -2.46
CA ALA A 508 -17.05 21.60 -3.56
C ALA A 508 -16.90 23.10 -3.34
N GLU A 509 -16.44 23.80 -4.38
CA GLU A 509 -16.52 25.25 -4.45
C GLU A 509 -17.90 25.71 -4.96
N PRO A 510 -18.39 26.88 -4.52
CA PRO A 510 -19.67 27.42 -5.02
C PRO A 510 -19.64 27.55 -6.55
N GLY A 511 -20.67 27.00 -7.20
CA GLY A 511 -20.80 27.03 -8.66
C GLY A 511 -20.05 25.90 -9.39
N ALA A 512 -19.45 24.95 -8.69
CA ALA A 512 -18.82 23.80 -9.33
C ALA A 512 -19.81 22.99 -10.18
N ARG A 513 -19.46 22.78 -11.45
CA ARG A 513 -20.26 22.03 -12.42
C ARG A 513 -19.65 20.68 -12.78
N LEU A 514 -18.38 20.47 -12.43
CA LEU A 514 -17.64 19.24 -12.61
C LEU A 514 -17.36 18.61 -11.24
N LEU A 515 -17.69 17.34 -11.08
CA LEU A 515 -17.32 16.51 -9.93
C LEU A 515 -16.30 15.46 -10.35
N VAL A 516 -15.13 15.47 -9.74
CA VAL A 516 -14.13 14.40 -9.86
C VAL A 516 -14.37 13.40 -8.75
N LEU A 517 -14.68 12.16 -9.10
CA LEU A 517 -14.96 11.09 -8.17
C LEU A 517 -13.94 9.96 -8.31
N GLY A 518 -13.42 9.46 -7.18
CA GLY A 518 -12.47 8.34 -7.16
C GLY A 518 -12.60 7.45 -5.94
N TRP A 519 -11.74 6.46 -5.81
CA TRP A 519 -11.66 5.51 -4.71
C TRP A 519 -10.25 4.95 -4.54
N GLY A 520 -10.01 4.25 -3.41
CA GLY A 520 -8.74 3.58 -3.16
C GLY A 520 -7.55 4.54 -3.22
N SER A 521 -6.42 4.09 -3.72
CA SER A 521 -5.17 4.87 -3.75
C SER A 521 -5.19 6.12 -4.64
N SER A 522 -6.27 6.39 -5.37
CA SER A 522 -6.38 7.58 -6.22
C SER A 522 -6.69 8.88 -5.45
N GLU A 523 -7.02 8.82 -4.16
CA GLU A 523 -7.45 10.01 -3.38
C GLU A 523 -6.42 11.13 -3.42
N GLY A 524 -5.18 10.83 -3.04
CA GLY A 524 -4.12 11.84 -2.99
C GLY A 524 -3.89 12.52 -4.34
N THR A 525 -3.91 11.73 -5.41
CA THR A 525 -3.72 12.21 -6.79
C THR A 525 -4.88 13.09 -7.24
N ILE A 526 -6.13 12.69 -6.97
CA ILE A 526 -7.32 13.47 -7.30
C ILE A 526 -7.30 14.80 -6.54
N ARG A 527 -7.10 14.77 -5.23
CA ARG A 527 -7.04 15.99 -4.41
C ARG A 527 -5.92 16.94 -4.84
N ALA A 528 -4.74 16.40 -5.19
CA ALA A 528 -3.63 17.21 -5.69
C ALA A 528 -3.94 17.83 -7.06
N GLY A 529 -4.53 17.08 -8.00
CA GLY A 529 -4.94 17.57 -9.30
C GLY A 529 -6.05 18.63 -9.20
N VAL A 530 -7.06 18.39 -8.37
CA VAL A 530 -8.13 19.35 -8.08
C VAL A 530 -7.58 20.64 -7.46
N ARG A 531 -6.64 20.54 -6.51
CA ARG A 531 -5.99 21.70 -5.92
C ARG A 531 -5.26 22.55 -6.98
N ARG A 532 -4.50 21.92 -7.86
CA ARG A 532 -3.82 22.61 -8.99
C ARG A 532 -4.80 23.26 -9.95
N ALA A 533 -5.88 22.56 -10.31
CA ALA A 533 -6.92 23.09 -11.18
C ALA A 533 -7.59 24.33 -10.56
N ARG A 534 -7.91 24.30 -9.26
CA ARG A 534 -8.44 25.47 -8.54
C ARG A 534 -7.45 26.63 -8.50
N GLU A 535 -6.17 26.36 -8.27
CA GLU A 535 -5.08 27.36 -8.35
C GLU A 535 -4.97 27.97 -9.77
N ALA A 536 -5.30 27.21 -10.82
CA ALA A 536 -5.38 27.68 -12.20
C ALA A 536 -6.71 28.43 -12.55
N GLY A 537 -7.67 28.52 -11.59
CA GLY A 537 -8.92 29.26 -11.75
C GLY A 537 -10.13 28.41 -12.16
N HIS A 538 -10.00 27.08 -12.20
CA HIS A 538 -11.12 26.18 -12.48
C HIS A 538 -11.97 25.94 -11.23
N THR A 539 -13.30 25.93 -11.39
CA THR A 539 -14.25 25.66 -10.30
C THR A 539 -14.70 24.20 -10.35
N VAL A 540 -14.18 23.38 -9.46
CA VAL A 540 -14.34 21.92 -9.51
C VAL A 540 -14.60 21.34 -8.11
N ALA A 541 -15.46 20.34 -8.04
CA ALA A 541 -15.71 19.54 -6.84
C ALA A 541 -14.99 18.19 -6.91
N CYS A 542 -14.67 17.63 -5.75
CA CYS A 542 -14.21 16.25 -5.68
C CYS A 542 -14.84 15.49 -4.52
N ALA A 543 -14.92 14.18 -4.68
CA ALA A 543 -15.32 13.24 -3.63
C ALA A 543 -14.52 11.95 -3.76
N HIS A 544 -14.37 11.24 -2.62
CA HIS A 544 -13.63 9.99 -2.59
C HIS A 544 -14.40 8.93 -1.83
N LEU A 545 -14.40 7.70 -2.34
CA LEU A 545 -15.20 6.60 -1.88
C LEU A 545 -14.36 5.58 -1.13
N HIS A 546 -14.71 5.33 0.14
CA HIS A 546 -14.13 4.27 0.96
C HIS A 546 -14.99 3.01 0.96
N HIS A 547 -16.31 3.17 0.91
CA HIS A 547 -17.29 2.09 0.83
C HIS A 547 -17.75 1.93 -0.61
N LEU A 548 -17.53 0.76 -1.18
CA LEU A 548 -17.80 0.45 -2.58
C LEU A 548 -19.03 -0.45 -2.76
N ASN A 549 -19.42 -1.16 -1.68
CA ASN A 549 -20.70 -1.85 -1.52
C ASN A 549 -20.99 -2.03 -0.02
N PRO A 550 -22.18 -1.73 0.51
CA PRO A 550 -23.29 -1.11 -0.17
C PRO A 550 -22.94 0.33 -0.53
N PHE A 551 -23.00 0.63 -1.80
CA PHE A 551 -22.77 1.93 -2.38
C PHE A 551 -21.35 2.52 -2.27
N PRO A 552 -20.91 3.32 -3.17
CA PRO A 552 -21.00 3.41 -4.63
C PRO A 552 -19.63 3.28 -5.31
N VAL A 553 -19.55 2.79 -6.39
CA VAL A 553 -19.18 3.22 -7.70
C VAL A 553 -17.71 3.39 -8.05
N ASN A 554 -17.12 2.70 -9.04
CA ASN A 554 -15.98 3.15 -9.68
C ASN A 554 -15.25 2.53 -10.87
N THR A 555 -14.32 3.28 -11.51
CA THR A 555 -13.45 3.26 -12.69
C THR A 555 -14.24 3.12 -14.00
N GLY A 556 -13.72 2.69 -15.13
CA GLY A 556 -14.59 2.24 -16.21
C GLY A 556 -15.59 1.22 -15.68
N GLN A 557 -15.20 0.48 -14.67
CA GLN A 557 -16.05 -0.25 -13.75
C GLN A 557 -16.96 0.66 -12.93
N LEU A 558 -16.52 1.80 -12.41
CA LEU A 558 -17.30 2.83 -11.71
C LEU A 558 -18.37 3.41 -12.60
N ALA A 559 -17.99 3.87 -13.76
CA ALA A 559 -18.94 4.42 -14.70
C ALA A 559 -20.03 3.39 -15.02
N GLN A 560 -19.69 2.10 -15.14
CA GLN A 560 -20.67 1.03 -15.35
C GLN A 560 -21.61 0.87 -14.15
N LEU A 561 -21.09 0.82 -12.94
CA LEU A 561 -21.92 0.72 -11.73
C LEU A 561 -22.79 1.96 -11.52
N LEU A 562 -22.26 3.18 -11.74
CA LEU A 562 -23.06 4.43 -11.67
C LEU A 562 -24.17 4.45 -12.71
N ARG A 563 -23.85 4.13 -13.94
CA ARG A 563 -24.83 4.06 -15.00
C ARG A 563 -25.88 2.99 -14.71
N ALA A 564 -25.46 1.81 -14.27
CA ALA A 564 -26.38 0.71 -13.97
C ALA A 564 -27.28 1.01 -12.77
N LYS A 565 -26.76 1.62 -11.69
CA LYS A 565 -27.52 1.85 -10.44
C LYS A 565 -28.32 3.16 -10.46
N PHE A 566 -27.82 4.21 -11.11
CA PHE A 566 -28.39 5.56 -11.03
C PHE A 566 -28.79 6.17 -12.37
N LEU A 567 -28.50 5.51 -13.49
CA LEU A 567 -28.80 5.98 -14.84
C LEU A 567 -28.22 7.39 -15.14
N VAL A 568 -27.07 7.70 -14.54
CA VAL A 568 -26.35 8.96 -14.78
C VAL A 568 -25.30 8.79 -15.86
N ASP A 569 -25.11 9.83 -16.67
CA ASP A 569 -24.02 9.86 -17.64
C ASP A 569 -22.72 10.23 -16.94
N VAL A 570 -21.69 9.40 -17.12
CA VAL A 570 -20.41 9.53 -16.47
C VAL A 570 -19.28 9.31 -17.46
N GLU A 571 -18.38 10.25 -17.55
CA GLU A 571 -17.12 10.05 -18.27
C GLU A 571 -16.07 9.36 -17.38
N SER A 572 -15.35 8.43 -17.98
CA SER A 572 -14.31 7.67 -17.28
C SER A 572 -12.92 8.08 -17.76
N PHE A 573 -12.06 8.46 -16.85
CA PHE A 573 -10.62 8.60 -17.11
C PHE A 573 -9.89 7.42 -16.50
N CYS A 574 -9.31 6.57 -17.35
CA CYS A 574 -8.62 5.35 -16.94
C CYS A 574 -7.16 5.36 -17.39
N LYS A 575 -6.24 4.91 -16.53
CA LYS A 575 -4.84 4.68 -16.85
C LYS A 575 -4.48 3.22 -16.55
N VAL A 576 -4.26 2.44 -17.60
CA VAL A 576 -3.92 1.01 -17.52
C VAL A 576 -2.44 0.85 -17.88
N GLN A 577 -1.55 1.24 -16.98
CA GLN A 577 -0.09 1.27 -17.19
C GLN A 577 0.70 0.64 -16.04
N GLY A 578 0.04 0.05 -15.05
CA GLY A 578 0.71 -0.50 -13.86
C GLY A 578 1.42 0.57 -13.01
N GLN A 579 0.93 1.80 -13.06
CA GLN A 579 1.46 2.97 -12.34
C GLN A 579 0.30 3.78 -11.75
N PRO A 580 0.51 4.46 -10.60
CA PRO A 580 -0.45 5.42 -10.09
C PRO A 580 -0.74 6.53 -11.09
N LEU A 581 -1.92 7.14 -10.99
CA LEU A 581 -2.23 8.39 -11.66
C LEU A 581 -1.32 9.51 -11.13
N PHE A 582 -0.99 10.46 -12.01
CA PHE A 582 -0.29 11.68 -11.61
C PHE A 582 -1.28 12.84 -11.43
N ALA A 583 -0.97 13.73 -10.49
CA ALA A 583 -1.83 14.90 -10.25
C ALA A 583 -1.96 15.81 -11.48
N SER A 584 -0.90 15.90 -12.30
CA SER A 584 -0.91 16.62 -13.57
C SER A 584 -1.86 16.03 -14.61
N GLU A 585 -2.05 14.71 -14.60
CA GLU A 585 -3.02 14.05 -15.49
C GLU A 585 -4.46 14.41 -15.11
N ILE A 586 -4.77 14.47 -13.82
CA ILE A 586 -6.09 14.90 -13.32
C ILE A 586 -6.34 16.38 -13.62
N GLU A 587 -5.34 17.24 -13.38
CA GLU A 587 -5.40 18.66 -13.71
C GLU A 587 -5.72 18.89 -15.19
N GLN A 588 -5.02 18.19 -16.09
CA GLN A 588 -5.26 18.27 -17.52
C GLN A 588 -6.68 17.81 -17.88
N GLN A 589 -7.15 16.69 -17.32
CA GLN A 589 -8.49 16.19 -17.59
C GLN A 589 -9.60 17.14 -17.11
N ILE A 590 -9.38 17.87 -16.03
CA ILE A 590 -10.29 18.90 -15.55
C ILE A 590 -10.30 20.09 -16.54
N ALA A 591 -9.12 20.58 -16.96
CA ALA A 591 -9.01 21.70 -17.87
C ALA A 591 -9.66 21.42 -19.25
N GLU A 592 -9.59 20.19 -19.73
CA GLU A 592 -10.23 19.78 -21.00
C GLU A 592 -11.76 19.73 -20.95
N ARG A 593 -12.38 19.71 -19.74
CA ARG A 593 -13.83 19.56 -19.52
C ARG A 593 -14.52 20.79 -18.95
N GLN A 594 -13.78 21.83 -18.69
CA GLN A 594 -14.26 23.14 -18.24
C GLN A 594 -14.40 24.11 -19.41
#